data_f3b3f0d247928b0b99e6608f496016f4
#
_entry.id   f3b3f0d247928b0b99e6608f496016f4
#
_cell.length_a   1.000
_cell.length_b   1.000
_cell.length_c   1.000
_cell.angle_alpha   90.00
_cell.angle_beta   90.00
_cell.angle_gamma   90.00
#
_symmetry.space_group_name_H-M   'P 1'
#
loop_
_entity.id
_entity.type
_entity.pdbx_description
1 polymer ?
#
loop_
_entity_poly.entity_id
_entity_poly.type
_entity_poly.pdbx_seq_one_letter_code
_entity_poly.pdbx_strand_id
1 'polypeptide(L)'
;VLELDDGTCIAESVAICRYVEEIKPDPPLFGRDAGEKALVEMWNRHAEADGYGAAGQMIRNSAPMFADRGVAGVPGGVPQIPALAERGRQTLDRFITYLDGHLADNTFLAGDNFSIADITAFIGVEFSQRADYELPANTDHVKRWRDAVAARPSASA
;
A
#
# COMPACT_ATOMS: atom_id res chain seq x y z
N VAL A 1 -0.50 17.88 -1.58
CA VAL A 1 -0.85 18.58 -2.82
C VAL A 1 0.43 19.14 -3.41
N LEU A 2 0.60 18.99 -4.73
CA LEU A 2 1.64 19.63 -5.52
C LEU A 2 0.99 20.74 -6.35
N GLU A 3 1.51 21.95 -6.24
CA GLU A 3 1.13 23.08 -7.08
C GLU A 3 2.18 23.31 -8.16
N LEU A 4 1.74 23.40 -9.41
CA LEU A 4 2.59 23.67 -10.57
C LEU A 4 2.73 25.18 -10.79
N ASP A 5 3.71 25.59 -11.62
CA ASP A 5 4.00 27.00 -11.90
C ASP A 5 2.82 27.80 -12.52
N ASP A 6 1.89 27.09 -13.15
CA ASP A 6 0.67 27.66 -13.71
C ASP A 6 -0.51 27.74 -12.72
N GLY A 7 -0.29 27.32 -11.46
CA GLY A 7 -1.31 27.26 -10.40
C GLY A 7 -2.15 26.00 -10.40
N THR A 8 -1.90 25.03 -11.31
CA THR A 8 -2.59 23.73 -11.30
C THR A 8 -2.21 22.95 -10.04
N CYS A 9 -3.20 22.45 -9.30
CA CYS A 9 -3.00 21.64 -8.11
C CYS A 9 -3.25 20.14 -8.40
N ILE A 10 -2.27 19.31 -8.09
CA ILE A 10 -2.34 17.83 -8.15
C ILE A 10 -2.44 17.29 -6.74
N ALA A 11 -3.51 16.55 -6.45
CA ALA A 11 -3.68 15.80 -5.20
C ALA A 11 -3.39 14.31 -5.45
N GLU A 12 -3.41 13.52 -4.37
CA GLU A 12 -3.09 12.09 -4.33
C GLU A 12 -1.61 11.76 -4.58
N SER A 13 -1.02 11.05 -3.63
CA SER A 13 0.43 10.75 -3.64
C SER A 13 0.87 10.03 -4.91
N VAL A 14 0.10 9.05 -5.39
CA VAL A 14 0.43 8.29 -6.60
C VAL A 14 0.36 9.18 -7.86
N ALA A 15 -0.60 10.10 -7.93
CA ALA A 15 -0.68 11.06 -9.04
C ALA A 15 0.52 12.01 -9.05
N ILE A 16 0.91 12.51 -7.87
CA ILE A 16 2.10 13.36 -7.72
C ILE A 16 3.37 12.58 -8.12
N CYS A 17 3.51 11.33 -7.67
CA CYS A 17 4.66 10.49 -8.03
C CYS A 17 4.73 10.22 -9.54
N ARG A 18 3.59 9.99 -10.22
CA ARG A 18 3.56 9.87 -11.69
C ARG A 18 4.06 11.14 -12.38
N TYR A 19 3.59 12.30 -11.92
CA TYR A 19 4.06 13.57 -12.47
C TYR A 19 5.57 13.75 -12.29
N VAL A 20 6.09 13.41 -11.10
CA VAL A 20 7.52 13.51 -10.79
C VAL A 20 8.34 12.56 -11.67
N GLU A 21 7.87 11.32 -11.90
CA GLU A 21 8.58 10.35 -12.74
C GLU A 21 8.61 10.78 -14.22
N GLU A 22 7.57 11.45 -14.74
CA GLU A 22 7.60 12.01 -16.10
C GLU A 22 8.67 13.09 -16.26
N ILE A 23 8.99 13.85 -15.20
CA ILE A 23 10.05 14.85 -15.19
C ILE A 23 11.42 14.20 -14.94
N LYS A 24 11.48 13.18 -14.08
CA LYS A 24 12.69 12.49 -13.65
C LYS A 24 12.48 10.98 -13.72
N PRO A 25 12.62 10.37 -14.89
CA PRO A 25 12.23 8.97 -15.14
C PRO A 25 13.21 7.92 -14.61
N ASP A 26 14.27 8.30 -13.93
CA ASP A 26 15.28 7.36 -13.40
C ASP A 26 15.43 7.54 -11.87
N PRO A 27 15.18 6.48 -11.08
CA PRO A 27 14.72 5.13 -11.45
C PRO A 27 13.22 5.07 -11.81
N PRO A 28 12.84 4.21 -12.79
CA PRO A 28 11.44 4.06 -13.23
C PRO A 28 10.65 3.19 -12.25
N LEU A 29 9.87 3.82 -11.37
CA LEU A 29 9.05 3.13 -10.37
C LEU A 29 7.67 2.73 -10.90
N PHE A 30 7.21 3.32 -12.01
CA PHE A 30 5.95 2.98 -12.66
C PHE A 30 6.10 2.08 -13.90
N GLY A 31 7.32 1.61 -14.18
CA GLY A 31 7.63 0.73 -15.32
C GLY A 31 8.15 1.48 -16.56
N ARG A 32 8.94 0.78 -17.37
CA ARG A 32 9.65 1.35 -18.53
C ARG A 32 8.82 1.33 -19.80
N ASP A 33 8.10 0.22 -20.02
CA ASP A 33 7.30 -0.02 -21.22
C ASP A 33 5.82 -0.23 -20.87
N ALA A 34 4.99 -0.43 -21.88
CA ALA A 34 3.55 -0.59 -21.71
C ALA A 34 3.18 -1.84 -20.88
N GLY A 35 3.94 -2.93 -21.00
CA GLY A 35 3.73 -4.17 -20.25
C GLY A 35 4.08 -3.99 -18.78
N GLU A 36 5.28 -3.49 -18.49
CA GLU A 36 5.71 -3.19 -17.11
C GLU A 36 4.76 -2.18 -16.46
N LYS A 37 4.39 -1.10 -17.15
CA LYS A 37 3.45 -0.10 -16.63
C LYS A 37 2.09 -0.70 -16.27
N ALA A 38 1.58 -1.62 -17.08
CA ALA A 38 0.31 -2.29 -16.80
C ALA A 38 0.43 -3.24 -15.58
N LEU A 39 1.52 -3.99 -15.45
CA LEU A 39 1.77 -4.86 -14.31
C LEU A 39 1.94 -4.06 -13.01
N VAL A 40 2.73 -3.00 -13.02
CA VAL A 40 2.92 -2.13 -11.86
C VAL A 40 1.58 -1.52 -11.44
N GLU A 41 0.77 -1.00 -12.38
CA GLU A 41 -0.53 -0.43 -12.06
C GLU A 41 -1.48 -1.48 -11.48
N MET A 42 -1.54 -2.69 -12.06
CA MET A 42 -2.37 -3.78 -11.56
C MET A 42 -2.02 -4.11 -10.10
N TRP A 43 -0.75 -4.33 -9.81
CA TRP A 43 -0.30 -4.65 -8.45
C TRP A 43 -0.47 -3.49 -7.48
N ASN A 44 -0.24 -2.25 -7.94
CA ASN A 44 -0.49 -1.07 -7.11
C ASN A 44 -1.96 -0.93 -6.72
N ARG A 45 -2.92 -1.24 -7.63
CA ARG A 45 -4.36 -1.25 -7.31
C ARG A 45 -4.71 -2.32 -6.29
N HIS A 46 -4.16 -3.55 -6.42
CA HIS A 46 -4.32 -4.59 -5.40
C HIS A 46 -3.75 -4.16 -4.04
N ALA A 47 -2.52 -3.66 -4.03
CA ALA A 47 -1.86 -3.21 -2.81
C ALA A 47 -2.62 -2.06 -2.13
N GLU A 48 -3.17 -1.13 -2.91
CA GLU A 48 -3.93 0.01 -2.37
C GLU A 48 -5.30 -0.41 -1.82
N ALA A 49 -6.06 -1.21 -2.56
CA ALA A 49 -7.41 -1.61 -2.16
C ALA A 49 -7.41 -2.67 -1.06
N ASP A 50 -6.69 -3.77 -1.29
CA ASP A 50 -6.75 -4.97 -0.48
C ASP A 50 -5.65 -5.02 0.60
N GLY A 51 -4.56 -4.27 0.42
CA GLY A 51 -3.50 -4.08 1.41
C GLY A 51 -3.75 -2.86 2.30
N TYR A 52 -3.39 -1.66 1.80
CA TYR A 52 -3.45 -0.43 2.58
C TYR A 52 -4.87 -0.03 3.01
N GLY A 53 -5.84 -0.14 2.11
CA GLY A 53 -7.24 0.17 2.39
C GLY A 53 -7.83 -0.77 3.44
N ALA A 54 -7.54 -2.06 3.35
CA ALA A 54 -7.97 -3.06 4.34
C ALA A 54 -7.35 -2.81 5.73
N ALA A 55 -6.04 -2.52 5.79
CA ALA A 55 -5.36 -2.11 7.02
C ALA A 55 -5.97 -0.83 7.61
N GLY A 56 -6.27 0.14 6.76
CA GLY A 56 -6.96 1.38 7.15
C GLY A 56 -8.35 1.12 7.76
N GLN A 57 -9.13 0.20 7.18
CA GLN A 57 -10.43 -0.22 7.74
C GLN A 57 -10.27 -0.87 9.12
N MET A 58 -9.28 -1.76 9.27
CA MET A 58 -8.99 -2.37 10.57
C MET A 58 -8.70 -1.32 11.64
N ILE A 59 -7.69 -0.48 11.41
CA ILE A 59 -7.19 0.49 12.38
C ILE A 59 -8.28 1.50 12.75
N ARG A 60 -8.94 2.10 11.76
CA ARG A 60 -9.94 3.14 11.99
C ARG A 60 -11.18 2.64 12.70
N ASN A 61 -11.51 1.36 12.54
CA ASN A 61 -12.72 0.77 13.13
C ASN A 61 -12.44 -0.09 14.37
N SER A 62 -11.19 -0.17 14.86
CA SER A 62 -10.83 -0.90 16.09
C SER A 62 -10.00 -0.09 17.07
N ALA A 63 -9.07 0.75 16.61
CA ALA A 63 -8.15 1.44 17.50
C ALA A 63 -8.86 2.57 18.29
N PRO A 64 -8.70 2.64 19.63
CA PRO A 64 -9.41 3.61 20.48
C PRO A 64 -9.18 5.07 20.10
N MET A 65 -8.01 5.40 19.57
CA MET A 65 -7.67 6.75 19.11
C MET A 65 -8.54 7.24 17.94
N PHE A 66 -9.28 6.35 17.28
CA PHE A 66 -10.19 6.64 16.19
C PHE A 66 -11.68 6.43 16.55
N ALA A 67 -12.05 6.42 17.86
CA ALA A 67 -13.40 6.14 18.33
C ALA A 67 -14.50 6.91 17.55
N ASP A 68 -14.29 8.22 17.32
CA ASP A 68 -15.21 9.05 16.53
C ASP A 68 -14.63 9.47 15.18
N ARG A 69 -13.65 8.73 14.68
CA ARG A 69 -12.90 9.02 13.44
C ARG A 69 -12.84 7.81 12.50
N GLY A 70 -13.89 7.00 12.47
CA GLY A 70 -14.00 5.83 11.59
C GLY A 70 -13.81 6.20 10.11
N VAL A 71 -14.16 7.43 9.72
CA VAL A 71 -13.86 8.02 8.40
C VAL A 71 -13.04 9.28 8.58
N ALA A 72 -11.99 9.43 7.76
CA ALA A 72 -11.13 10.60 7.78
C ALA A 72 -11.82 11.84 7.20
N GLY A 73 -11.54 13.01 7.77
CA GLY A 73 -11.92 14.31 7.19
C GLY A 73 -13.42 14.64 7.26
N VAL A 74 -14.22 13.87 8.01
CA VAL A 74 -15.66 14.14 8.18
C VAL A 74 -15.87 15.05 9.39
N PRO A 75 -16.34 16.30 9.21
CA PRO A 75 -16.71 17.18 10.33
C PRO A 75 -17.80 16.54 11.19
N GLY A 76 -17.66 16.64 12.52
CA GLY A 76 -18.59 16.01 13.47
C GLY A 76 -18.28 14.54 13.79
N GLY A 77 -17.35 13.95 13.09
CA GLY A 77 -16.91 12.58 13.33
C GLY A 77 -17.84 11.52 12.73
N VAL A 78 -17.34 10.30 12.68
CA VAL A 78 -18.09 9.09 12.28
C VAL A 78 -17.72 7.97 13.25
N PRO A 79 -18.71 7.34 13.92
CA PRO A 79 -18.44 6.24 14.83
C PRO A 79 -17.74 5.07 14.13
N GLN A 80 -16.99 4.32 14.89
CA GLN A 80 -16.41 3.05 14.46
C GLN A 80 -17.48 2.01 14.19
N ILE A 81 -17.22 1.15 13.19
CA ILE A 81 -18.07 0.00 12.83
C ILE A 81 -17.21 -1.27 12.98
N PRO A 82 -17.29 -2.02 14.09
CA PRO A 82 -16.43 -3.19 14.33
C PRO A 82 -16.47 -4.23 13.20
N ALA A 83 -17.61 -4.39 12.53
CA ALA A 83 -17.74 -5.29 11.38
C ALA A 83 -16.85 -4.88 10.20
N LEU A 84 -16.53 -3.59 10.05
CA LEU A 84 -15.55 -3.14 9.03
C LEU A 84 -14.12 -3.49 9.40
N ALA A 85 -13.78 -3.47 10.69
CA ALA A 85 -12.48 -3.93 11.16
C ALA A 85 -12.27 -5.41 10.85
N GLU A 86 -13.26 -6.24 11.15
CA GLU A 86 -13.21 -7.67 10.85
C GLU A 86 -13.14 -7.94 9.33
N ARG A 87 -13.95 -7.26 8.53
CA ARG A 87 -13.88 -7.38 7.07
C ARG A 87 -12.53 -6.92 6.51
N GLY A 88 -11.95 -5.86 7.07
CA GLY A 88 -10.61 -5.40 6.73
C GLY A 88 -9.56 -6.48 6.99
N ARG A 89 -9.61 -7.13 8.16
CA ARG A 89 -8.72 -8.24 8.51
C ARG A 89 -8.82 -9.38 7.50
N GLN A 90 -10.03 -9.85 7.21
CA GLN A 90 -10.25 -10.93 6.25
C GLN A 90 -9.79 -10.57 4.82
N THR A 91 -9.92 -9.32 4.42
CA THR A 91 -9.44 -8.84 3.13
C THR A 91 -7.92 -8.83 3.09
N LEU A 92 -7.28 -8.35 4.15
CA LEU A 92 -5.83 -8.35 4.27
C LEU A 92 -5.25 -9.78 4.30
N ASP A 93 -5.87 -10.71 5.03
CA ASP A 93 -5.45 -12.12 5.06
C ASP A 93 -5.45 -12.76 3.67
N ARG A 94 -6.51 -12.51 2.88
CA ARG A 94 -6.59 -12.99 1.49
C ARG A 94 -5.52 -12.35 0.61
N PHE A 95 -5.31 -11.04 0.76
CA PHE A 95 -4.29 -10.32 0.01
C PHE A 95 -2.89 -10.85 0.33
N ILE A 96 -2.55 -11.02 1.61
CA ILE A 96 -1.24 -11.56 2.03
C ILE A 96 -1.04 -12.98 1.51
N THR A 97 -2.05 -13.83 1.56
CA THR A 97 -1.97 -15.20 1.02
C THR A 97 -1.75 -15.19 -0.51
N TYR A 98 -2.46 -14.34 -1.23
CA TYR A 98 -2.30 -14.17 -2.68
C TYR A 98 -0.91 -13.63 -3.02
N LEU A 99 -0.45 -12.64 -2.25
CA LEU A 99 0.87 -12.04 -2.41
C LEU A 99 1.99 -13.05 -2.15
N ASP A 100 1.87 -13.88 -1.10
CA ASP A 100 2.87 -14.91 -0.79
C ASP A 100 3.04 -15.91 -1.92
N GLY A 101 1.91 -16.40 -2.50
CA GLY A 101 1.95 -17.27 -3.65
C GLY A 101 2.61 -16.63 -4.88
N HIS A 102 2.34 -15.36 -5.13
CA HIS A 102 2.97 -14.63 -6.23
C HIS A 102 4.47 -14.42 -6.02
N LEU A 103 4.88 -14.09 -4.81
CA LEU A 103 6.29 -13.86 -4.45
C LEU A 103 7.12 -15.17 -4.38
N ALA A 104 6.51 -16.34 -4.49
CA ALA A 104 7.26 -17.59 -4.64
C ALA A 104 8.17 -17.58 -5.88
N ASP A 105 7.68 -17.00 -6.97
CA ASP A 105 8.35 -16.96 -8.27
C ASP A 105 8.85 -15.55 -8.66
N ASN A 106 8.60 -14.54 -7.83
CA ASN A 106 8.95 -13.15 -8.14
C ASN A 106 9.73 -12.49 -7.00
N THR A 107 10.68 -11.63 -7.36
CA THR A 107 11.46 -10.85 -6.39
C THR A 107 10.63 -9.71 -5.80
N PHE A 108 9.89 -8.99 -6.66
CA PHE A 108 9.01 -7.87 -6.33
C PHE A 108 7.62 -8.06 -6.94
N LEU A 109 6.68 -7.19 -6.60
CA LEU A 109 5.28 -7.33 -7.03
C LEU A 109 5.11 -7.30 -8.55
N ALA A 110 5.84 -6.45 -9.24
CA ALA A 110 5.78 -6.34 -10.70
C ALA A 110 6.91 -7.11 -11.42
N GLY A 111 7.46 -8.15 -10.80
CA GLY A 111 8.53 -8.99 -11.35
C GLY A 111 9.88 -8.74 -10.69
N ASP A 112 10.93 -8.51 -11.49
CA ASP A 112 12.32 -8.39 -11.00
C ASP A 112 12.68 -6.98 -10.52
N ASN A 113 11.88 -5.97 -10.84
CA ASN A 113 12.16 -4.58 -10.55
C ASN A 113 11.27 -4.04 -9.43
N PHE A 114 11.91 -3.36 -8.46
CA PHE A 114 11.21 -2.63 -7.41
C PHE A 114 10.38 -1.49 -8.01
N SER A 115 9.14 -1.33 -7.53
CA SER A 115 8.16 -0.40 -8.10
C SER A 115 7.34 0.31 -7.03
N ILE A 116 6.47 1.22 -7.45
CA ILE A 116 5.48 1.88 -6.57
C ILE A 116 4.54 0.86 -5.91
N ALA A 117 4.25 -0.27 -6.58
CA ALA A 117 3.41 -1.33 -6.03
C ALA A 117 4.02 -1.95 -4.76
N ASP A 118 5.35 -2.14 -4.73
CA ASP A 118 6.06 -2.62 -3.55
C ASP A 118 6.01 -1.61 -2.41
N ILE A 119 6.13 -0.32 -2.71
CA ILE A 119 6.02 0.74 -1.70
C ILE A 119 4.62 0.72 -1.08
N THR A 120 3.57 0.69 -1.90
CA THR A 120 2.18 0.71 -1.42
C THR A 120 1.86 -0.54 -0.58
N ALA A 121 2.27 -1.73 -1.05
CA ALA A 121 2.06 -2.98 -0.31
C ALA A 121 2.82 -3.01 1.00
N PHE A 122 4.10 -2.59 1.00
CA PHE A 122 4.93 -2.53 2.19
C PHE A 122 4.33 -1.60 3.26
N ILE A 123 3.92 -0.40 2.87
CA ILE A 123 3.26 0.54 3.78
C ILE A 123 1.95 -0.04 4.33
N GLY A 124 1.17 -0.77 3.51
CA GLY A 124 -0.05 -1.46 3.95
C GLY A 124 0.24 -2.51 5.03
N VAL A 125 1.27 -3.33 4.83
CA VAL A 125 1.71 -4.35 5.81
C VAL A 125 2.21 -3.70 7.10
N GLU A 126 3.11 -2.71 7.02
CA GLU A 126 3.63 -2.01 8.20
C GLU A 126 2.52 -1.27 8.95
N PHE A 127 1.59 -0.66 8.23
CA PHE A 127 0.47 0.06 8.83
C PHE A 127 -0.48 -0.87 9.58
N SER A 128 -0.70 -2.09 9.08
CA SER A 128 -1.59 -3.07 9.72
C SER A 128 -1.13 -3.48 11.14
N GLN A 129 0.16 -3.44 11.41
CA GLN A 129 0.70 -3.76 12.73
C GLN A 129 0.20 -2.81 13.84
N ARG A 130 -0.25 -1.61 13.48
CA ARG A 130 -0.89 -0.67 14.43
C ARG A 130 -2.26 -1.12 14.92
N ALA A 131 -2.83 -2.17 14.33
CA ALA A 131 -4.04 -2.85 14.78
C ALA A 131 -3.72 -4.28 15.28
N ASP A 132 -2.49 -4.51 15.76
CA ASP A 132 -2.00 -5.79 16.25
C ASP A 132 -2.19 -6.93 15.22
N TYR A 133 -2.03 -6.59 13.93
CA TYR A 133 -2.08 -7.59 12.87
C TYR A 133 -0.75 -8.32 12.76
N GLU A 134 -0.82 -9.63 12.85
CA GLU A 134 0.32 -10.52 12.60
C GLU A 134 0.16 -11.18 11.23
N LEU A 135 1.27 -11.28 10.49
CA LEU A 135 1.26 -11.99 9.22
C LEU A 135 0.84 -13.46 9.44
N PRO A 136 -0.02 -14.03 8.58
CA PRO A 136 -0.41 -15.42 8.67
C PRO A 136 0.81 -16.36 8.70
N ALA A 137 0.66 -17.50 9.38
CA ALA A 137 1.68 -18.55 9.33
C ALA A 137 1.92 -19.00 7.89
N ASN A 138 3.14 -19.43 7.57
CA ASN A 138 3.52 -19.90 6.22
C ASN A 138 3.46 -18.82 5.13
N THR A 139 3.80 -17.58 5.44
CA THR A 139 3.98 -16.48 4.48
C THR A 139 5.45 -16.07 4.38
N ASP A 140 6.31 -17.04 4.10
CA ASP A 140 7.77 -16.84 4.14
C ASP A 140 8.27 -16.00 2.96
N HIS A 141 7.56 -16.05 1.81
CA HIS A 141 7.89 -15.21 0.66
C HIS A 141 7.54 -13.74 0.90
N VAL A 142 6.42 -13.46 1.57
CA VAL A 142 6.07 -12.09 2.01
C VAL A 142 7.08 -11.59 3.03
N LYS A 143 7.52 -12.39 4.00
CA LYS A 143 8.54 -12.00 4.97
C LYS A 143 9.86 -11.66 4.29
N ARG A 144 10.34 -12.53 3.38
CA ARG A 144 11.56 -12.28 2.59
C ARG A 144 11.46 -10.96 1.82
N TRP A 145 10.35 -10.74 1.10
CA TRP A 145 10.10 -9.52 0.34
C TRP A 145 10.06 -8.28 1.25
N ARG A 146 9.32 -8.37 2.36
CA ARG A 146 9.21 -7.30 3.35
C ARG A 146 10.58 -6.88 3.89
N ASP A 147 11.42 -7.86 4.26
CA ASP A 147 12.77 -7.59 4.76
C ASP A 147 13.65 -6.94 3.69
N ALA A 148 13.55 -7.37 2.44
CA ALA A 148 14.26 -6.77 1.32
C ALA A 148 13.83 -5.31 1.06
N VAL A 149 12.53 -5.00 1.17
CA VAL A 149 12.01 -3.63 1.04
C VAL A 149 12.43 -2.78 2.24
N ALA A 150 12.31 -3.30 3.46
CA ALA A 150 12.71 -2.63 4.71
C ALA A 150 14.20 -2.26 4.74
N ALA A 151 15.05 -3.05 4.11
CA ALA A 151 16.49 -2.79 4.02
C ALA A 151 16.86 -1.64 3.08
N ARG A 152 15.92 -1.10 2.30
CA ARG A 152 16.18 0.03 1.38
C ARG A 152 16.35 1.33 2.19
N PRO A 153 17.30 2.21 1.82
CA PRO A 153 17.51 3.48 2.53
C PRO A 153 16.25 4.35 2.65
N SER A 154 15.37 4.30 1.63
CA SER A 154 14.10 5.04 1.63
C SER A 154 13.05 4.52 2.60
N ALA A 155 13.18 3.29 3.10
CA ALA A 155 12.25 2.70 4.08
C ALA A 155 12.56 3.13 5.52
N SER A 156 13.77 3.68 5.78
CA SER A 156 14.23 4.12 7.08
C SER A 156 14.41 5.65 7.19
N ALA A 157 13.97 6.39 6.19
CA ALA A 157 14.08 7.85 6.10
C ALA A 157 12.99 8.58 6.88
#